data_2b8ed17caf07b56ef4b28be3a5dc300f
#
_entry.id   2b8ed17caf07b56ef4b28be3a5dc300f
#
_cell.length_a   1.000
_cell.length_b   1.000
_cell.length_c   1.000
_cell.angle_alpha   90.00
_cell.angle_beta   90.00
_cell.angle_gamma   90.00
#
_symmetry.space_group_name_H-M   'P 1'
#
loop_
_entity.id
_entity.type
_entity.pdbx_description
1 polymer ?
#
loop_
_entity_poly.entity_id
_entity_poly.type
_entity_poly.pdbx_seq_one_letter_code
_entity_poly.pdbx_strand_id
1 'polypeptide(L)'
;MELVCTYIESENFEKTVEFYKKVLQIEPNEFCANRWVEFECGNKLSIYNKKYDEDKINNNINYNEAYIKNFNKLKSEKKNNIVTFNFYTDNLKEEYTRIQNLDLGLVSEIMYVNIVEPYYYFNILDPDGNVLEICSDNYE
;
A
#
# COMPACT_ATOMS: atom_id res chain seq x y z
N MET A 1 2.57 1.47 -24.23
CA MET A 1 2.62 0.77 -22.94
C MET A 1 2.28 1.79 -21.87
N GLU A 2 1.47 1.43 -20.89
CA GLU A 2 0.86 2.35 -19.92
C GLU A 2 0.90 1.70 -18.54
N LEU A 3 1.25 2.48 -17.51
CA LEU A 3 1.16 2.02 -16.12
C LEU A 3 -0.30 2.16 -15.65
N VAL A 4 -1.00 1.05 -15.54
CA VAL A 4 -2.44 1.03 -15.21
C VAL A 4 -2.68 1.21 -13.71
N CYS A 5 -1.91 0.51 -12.88
CA CYS A 5 -1.99 0.63 -11.42
C CYS A 5 -0.68 0.17 -10.75
N THR A 6 -0.52 0.53 -9.49
CA THR A 6 0.42 -0.10 -8.56
C THR A 6 -0.37 -0.96 -7.60
N TYR A 7 0.06 -2.19 -7.34
CA TYR A 7 -0.63 -3.02 -6.36
C TYR A 7 0.30 -3.64 -5.32
N ILE A 8 -0.26 -3.86 -4.16
CA ILE A 8 0.37 -4.49 -3.00
C ILE A 8 -0.15 -5.92 -2.88
N GLU A 9 0.76 -6.86 -2.78
CA GLU A 9 0.42 -8.23 -2.40
C GLU A 9 0.29 -8.31 -0.88
N SER A 10 -0.92 -8.57 -0.38
CA SER A 10 -1.22 -8.58 1.04
C SER A 10 -1.44 -9.99 1.58
N GLU A 11 -0.85 -10.26 2.73
CA GLU A 11 -1.14 -11.42 3.59
C GLU A 11 -2.16 -11.09 4.69
N ASN A 12 -2.40 -9.79 4.93
CA ASN A 12 -3.34 -9.26 5.92
C ASN A 12 -4.46 -8.45 5.26
N PHE A 13 -5.03 -8.95 4.19
CA PHE A 13 -5.87 -8.22 3.25
C PHE A 13 -6.92 -7.31 3.90
N GLU A 14 -7.75 -7.82 4.81
CA GLU A 14 -8.80 -7.05 5.47
C GLU A 14 -8.22 -5.88 6.28
N LYS A 15 -7.16 -6.14 7.05
CA LYS A 15 -6.49 -5.10 7.84
C LYS A 15 -5.83 -4.05 6.95
N THR A 16 -5.23 -4.47 5.84
CA THR A 16 -4.57 -3.59 4.88
C THR A 16 -5.60 -2.72 4.15
N VAL A 17 -6.74 -3.29 3.75
CA VAL A 17 -7.84 -2.51 3.17
C VAL A 17 -8.35 -1.45 4.15
N GLU A 18 -8.64 -1.82 5.40
CA GLU A 18 -9.10 -0.87 6.42
C GLU A 18 -8.06 0.20 6.77
N PHE A 19 -6.78 -0.16 6.76
CA PHE A 19 -5.67 0.79 6.91
C PHE A 19 -5.72 1.87 5.82
N TYR A 20 -5.75 1.46 4.54
CA TYR A 20 -5.76 2.41 3.42
C TYR A 20 -7.04 3.25 3.35
N LYS A 21 -8.20 2.70 3.67
CA LYS A 21 -9.45 3.48 3.83
C LYS A 21 -9.29 4.62 4.82
N LYS A 22 -8.67 4.36 5.97
CA LYS A 22 -8.47 5.36 7.03
C LYS A 22 -7.38 6.36 6.69
N VAL A 23 -6.25 5.91 6.15
CA VAL A 23 -5.13 6.79 5.75
C VAL A 23 -5.54 7.71 4.62
N LEU A 24 -6.10 7.15 3.55
CA LEU A 24 -6.49 7.90 2.36
C LEU A 24 -7.81 8.67 2.52
N GLN A 25 -8.61 8.35 3.55
CA GLN A 25 -9.94 8.92 3.81
C GLN A 25 -10.91 8.72 2.63
N ILE A 26 -10.79 7.62 1.90
CA ILE A 26 -11.66 7.27 0.78
C ILE A 26 -12.11 5.81 0.87
N GLU A 27 -13.25 5.52 0.26
CA GLU A 27 -13.70 4.15 0.04
C GLU A 27 -13.08 3.61 -1.27
N PRO A 28 -12.88 2.29 -1.38
CA PRO A 28 -12.45 1.70 -2.63
C PRO A 28 -13.45 1.96 -3.76
N ASN A 29 -12.95 2.24 -4.95
CA ASN A 29 -13.76 2.40 -6.15
C ASN A 29 -14.09 1.06 -6.84
N GLU A 30 -13.27 0.03 -6.62
CA GLU A 30 -13.52 -1.33 -7.09
C GLU A 30 -13.27 -2.36 -5.99
N PHE A 31 -14.13 -3.39 -5.99
CA PHE A 31 -14.04 -4.53 -5.09
C PHE A 31 -14.41 -5.80 -5.88
N CYS A 32 -13.41 -6.63 -6.21
CA CYS A 32 -13.59 -7.86 -6.98
C CYS A 32 -13.46 -9.08 -6.08
N ALA A 33 -14.60 -9.64 -5.68
CA ALA A 33 -14.67 -10.73 -4.71
C ALA A 33 -13.83 -10.39 -3.46
N ASN A 34 -13.31 -11.38 -2.76
CA ASN A 34 -12.36 -11.14 -1.65
C ASN A 34 -10.90 -11.24 -2.10
N ARG A 35 -10.64 -10.90 -3.37
CA ARG A 35 -9.34 -11.05 -4.02
C ARG A 35 -8.63 -9.73 -4.33
N TRP A 36 -9.37 -8.68 -4.66
CA TRP A 36 -8.84 -7.43 -5.17
C TRP A 36 -9.65 -6.23 -4.72
N VAL A 37 -8.96 -5.18 -4.29
CA VAL A 37 -9.53 -3.87 -3.97
C VAL A 37 -8.71 -2.79 -4.66
N GLU A 38 -9.35 -1.76 -5.21
CA GLU A 38 -8.69 -0.63 -5.85
C GLU A 38 -9.14 0.69 -5.24
N PHE A 39 -8.17 1.57 -4.97
CA PHE A 39 -8.37 2.95 -4.53
C PHE A 39 -7.93 3.92 -5.62
N GLU A 40 -8.76 4.91 -5.92
CA GLU A 40 -8.45 6.03 -6.80
C GLU A 40 -7.94 7.20 -5.95
N CYS A 41 -6.62 7.37 -5.88
CA CYS A 41 -5.95 8.36 -5.01
C CYS A 41 -4.91 9.21 -5.77
N GLY A 42 -5.26 9.67 -6.96
CA GLY A 42 -4.35 10.34 -7.92
C GLY A 42 -3.74 9.36 -8.92
N ASN A 43 -3.19 8.27 -8.43
CA ASN A 43 -2.94 7.03 -9.16
C ASN A 43 -3.77 5.90 -8.56
N LYS A 44 -3.92 4.83 -9.30
CA LYS A 44 -4.60 3.63 -8.81
C LYS A 44 -3.67 2.84 -7.90
N LEU A 45 -4.08 2.70 -6.64
CA LEU A 45 -3.46 1.82 -5.66
C LEU A 45 -4.38 0.65 -5.40
N SER A 46 -3.90 -0.56 -5.64
CA SER A 46 -4.70 -1.76 -5.47
C SER A 46 -4.09 -2.69 -4.42
N ILE A 47 -4.94 -3.51 -3.80
CA ILE A 47 -4.54 -4.51 -2.82
C ILE A 47 -5.01 -5.88 -3.31
N TYR A 48 -4.06 -6.80 -3.44
CA TYR A 48 -4.28 -8.17 -3.86
C TYR A 48 -4.22 -9.10 -2.66
N ASN A 49 -5.30 -9.87 -2.45
CA ASN A 49 -5.37 -10.90 -1.42
C ASN A 49 -4.71 -12.19 -1.90
N LYS A 50 -3.46 -12.40 -1.53
CA LYS A 50 -2.72 -13.60 -1.89
C LYS A 50 -3.37 -14.89 -1.37
N LYS A 51 -3.93 -14.88 -0.17
CA LYS A 51 -4.58 -16.05 0.44
C LYS A 51 -5.76 -16.56 -0.37
N TYR A 52 -6.46 -15.65 -1.08
CA TYR A 52 -7.56 -16.06 -1.95
C TYR A 52 -7.12 -17.06 -3.02
N ASP A 53 -5.98 -16.81 -3.63
CA ASP A 53 -5.43 -17.71 -4.65
C ASP A 53 -4.77 -18.94 -4.03
N GLU A 54 -4.12 -18.80 -2.86
CA GLU A 54 -3.57 -19.96 -2.12
C GLU A 54 -4.63 -21.02 -1.83
N ASP A 55 -5.81 -20.58 -1.39
CA ASP A 55 -6.91 -21.48 -1.05
C ASP A 55 -7.54 -22.16 -2.29
N LYS A 56 -7.40 -21.55 -3.46
CA LYS A 56 -8.05 -22.00 -4.71
C LYS A 56 -7.11 -22.66 -5.71
N ILE A 57 -5.82 -22.45 -5.63
CA ILE A 57 -4.84 -22.89 -6.62
C ILE A 57 -4.81 -24.42 -6.77
N ASN A 58 -5.16 -25.15 -5.72
CA ASN A 58 -5.22 -26.61 -5.71
C ASN A 58 -6.52 -27.18 -6.33
N ASN A 59 -7.56 -26.34 -6.53
CA ASN A 59 -8.87 -26.72 -7.08
C ASN A 59 -9.13 -26.18 -8.52
N ASN A 60 -8.39 -26.06 -9.28
CA ASN A 60 -7.60 -25.61 -10.34
C ASN A 60 -8.21 -25.56 -11.77
N ILE A 61 -9.43 -25.18 -11.97
CA ILE A 61 -9.95 -24.90 -13.33
C ILE A 61 -9.70 -23.45 -13.80
N ASN A 62 -9.33 -22.52 -12.89
CA ASN A 62 -9.19 -21.10 -13.20
C ASN A 62 -7.72 -20.66 -13.36
N TYR A 63 -6.75 -21.55 -13.17
CA TYR A 63 -5.32 -21.24 -13.22
C TYR A 63 -4.60 -22.21 -14.18
N ASN A 64 -3.72 -21.68 -15.01
CA ASN A 64 -2.86 -22.52 -15.84
C ASN A 64 -1.59 -22.91 -15.10
N GLU A 65 -0.86 -23.89 -15.63
CA GLU A 65 0.38 -24.40 -15.02
C GLU A 65 1.44 -23.31 -14.82
N ALA A 66 1.54 -22.37 -15.77
CA ALA A 66 2.52 -21.28 -15.70
C ALA A 66 2.23 -20.35 -14.50
N TYR A 67 0.95 -20.03 -14.25
CA TYR A 67 0.55 -19.25 -13.10
C TYR A 67 0.88 -19.96 -11.79
N ILE A 68 0.50 -21.23 -11.66
CA ILE A 68 0.74 -22.04 -10.46
C ILE A 68 2.25 -22.14 -10.16
N LYS A 69 3.05 -22.39 -11.18
CA LYS A 69 4.51 -22.48 -11.04
C LYS A 69 5.12 -21.16 -10.56
N ASN A 70 4.69 -20.04 -11.15
CA ASN A 70 5.15 -18.72 -10.75
C ASN A 70 4.72 -18.35 -9.33
N PHE A 71 3.47 -18.61 -8.98
CA PHE A 71 2.92 -18.35 -7.65
C PHE A 71 3.69 -19.08 -6.56
N ASN A 72 3.97 -20.38 -6.75
CA ASN A 72 4.73 -21.18 -5.81
C ASN A 72 6.21 -20.73 -5.69
N LYS A 73 6.81 -20.26 -6.77
CA LYS A 73 8.16 -19.69 -6.77
C LYS A 73 8.22 -18.42 -5.92
N LEU A 74 7.32 -17.46 -6.16
CA LEU A 74 7.28 -16.19 -5.44
C LEU A 74 6.94 -16.34 -3.95
N LYS A 75 6.26 -17.42 -3.56
CA LYS A 75 5.98 -17.73 -2.16
C LYS A 75 7.24 -17.96 -1.32
N SER A 76 8.31 -18.44 -1.91
CA SER A 76 9.58 -18.71 -1.26
C SER A 76 10.57 -17.53 -1.28
N GLU A 77 10.30 -16.49 -2.04
CA GLU A 77 11.19 -15.34 -2.18
C GLU A 77 10.94 -14.29 -1.09
N LYS A 78 12.00 -13.64 -0.62
CA LYS A 78 11.88 -12.53 0.33
C LYS A 78 11.22 -11.35 -0.37
N LYS A 79 10.28 -10.68 0.33
CA LYS A 79 9.68 -9.42 -0.14
C LYS A 79 10.78 -8.37 -0.32
N ASN A 80 10.67 -7.61 -1.41
CA ASN A 80 11.59 -6.55 -1.76
C ASN A 80 11.03 -5.20 -1.27
N ASN A 81 11.61 -4.61 -0.22
CA ASN A 81 11.15 -3.37 0.41
C ASN A 81 11.81 -2.13 -0.22
N ILE A 82 12.05 -2.12 -1.51
CA ILE A 82 12.65 -0.97 -2.21
C ILE A 82 11.63 -0.01 -2.83
N VAL A 83 10.35 -0.34 -2.79
CA VAL A 83 9.27 0.55 -3.26
C VAL A 83 8.70 1.30 -2.07
N THR A 84 8.62 2.61 -2.19
CA THR A 84 7.95 3.50 -1.24
C THR A 84 6.75 4.15 -1.93
N PHE A 85 5.61 4.19 -1.24
CA PHE A 85 4.44 4.92 -1.71
C PHE A 85 4.52 6.35 -1.19
N ASN A 86 4.78 7.30 -2.08
CA ASN A 86 4.89 8.71 -1.74
C ASN A 86 3.56 9.42 -1.97
N PHE A 87 3.05 10.09 -0.92
CA PHE A 87 1.82 10.88 -0.92
C PHE A 87 2.15 12.32 -0.56
N TYR A 88 1.64 13.27 -1.32
CA TYR A 88 1.75 14.69 -1.03
C TYR A 88 0.55 15.20 -0.25
N THR A 89 0.79 16.11 0.69
CA THR A 89 -0.24 16.87 1.41
C THR A 89 0.13 18.34 1.49
N ASP A 90 -0.87 19.22 1.46
CA ASP A 90 -0.65 20.67 1.64
C ASP A 90 -0.41 21.07 3.11
N ASN A 91 -0.80 20.23 4.06
CA ASN A 91 -0.68 20.48 5.50
C ASN A 91 -0.08 19.26 6.24
N LEU A 92 1.24 19.18 6.26
CA LEU A 92 1.95 18.04 6.84
C LEU A 92 1.73 17.89 8.33
N LYS A 93 1.64 18.98 9.06
CA LYS A 93 1.48 18.97 10.53
C LYS A 93 0.11 18.45 10.96
N GLU A 94 -0.93 18.86 10.26
CA GLU A 94 -2.29 18.37 10.51
C GLU A 94 -2.39 16.88 10.16
N GLU A 95 -1.84 16.49 9.01
CA GLU A 95 -1.83 15.12 8.55
C GLU A 95 -1.03 14.20 9.48
N TYR A 96 0.13 14.65 9.95
CA TYR A 96 0.93 13.93 10.94
C TYR A 96 0.15 13.68 12.23
N THR A 97 -0.49 14.72 12.75
CA THR A 97 -1.33 14.62 13.96
C THR A 97 -2.51 13.67 13.75
N ARG A 98 -3.16 13.77 12.59
CA ARG A 98 -4.26 12.87 12.22
C ARG A 98 -3.81 11.40 12.18
N ILE A 99 -2.71 11.11 11.48
CA ILE A 99 -2.18 9.76 11.35
C ILE A 99 -1.75 9.18 12.70
N GLN A 100 -1.08 9.98 13.54
CA GLN A 100 -0.74 9.54 14.91
C GLN A 100 -1.98 9.15 15.73
N ASN A 101 -3.04 9.97 15.66
CA ASN A 101 -4.28 9.72 16.39
C ASN A 101 -5.06 8.49 15.91
N LEU A 102 -4.80 8.01 14.71
CA LEU A 102 -5.42 6.79 14.19
C LEU A 102 -4.84 5.50 14.81
N ASP A 103 -3.63 5.57 15.36
CA ASP A 103 -2.91 4.43 16.00
C ASP A 103 -2.89 3.16 15.11
N LEU A 104 -2.61 3.35 13.81
CA LEU A 104 -2.67 2.27 12.81
C LEU A 104 -1.35 1.52 12.63
N GLY A 105 -0.25 2.05 13.16
CA GLY A 105 1.09 1.48 12.95
C GLY A 105 2.21 2.39 13.42
N LEU A 106 3.44 2.00 13.11
CA LEU A 106 4.62 2.77 13.46
C LEU A 106 4.72 4.00 12.57
N VAL A 107 4.66 5.18 13.18
CA VAL A 107 4.85 6.48 12.53
C VAL A 107 6.22 7.02 12.94
N SER A 108 7.03 7.45 11.95
CA SER A 108 8.33 8.07 12.23
C SER A 108 8.17 9.49 12.77
N GLU A 109 9.27 10.06 13.29
CA GLU A 109 9.36 11.52 13.44
C GLU A 109 9.30 12.21 12.08
N ILE A 110 8.99 13.52 12.08
CA ILE A 110 9.04 14.32 10.85
C ILE A 110 10.50 14.57 10.50
N MET A 111 10.85 14.24 9.28
CA MET A 111 12.18 14.40 8.72
C MET A 111 12.22 15.61 7.78
N TYR A 112 13.39 16.21 7.66
CA TYR A 112 13.64 17.34 6.77
C TYR A 112 14.90 17.10 5.95
N VAL A 113 14.80 17.33 4.64
CA VAL A 113 15.92 17.28 3.71
C VAL A 113 15.87 18.51 2.79
N ASN A 114 17.01 19.16 2.55
CA ASN A 114 17.12 20.26 1.62
C ASN A 114 18.38 20.09 0.77
N ILE A 115 18.28 19.30 -0.30
CA ILE A 115 19.38 19.10 -1.26
C ILE A 115 19.17 19.95 -2.50
N VAL A 116 17.95 19.93 -3.06
CA VAL A 116 17.54 20.75 -4.22
C VAL A 116 16.48 21.75 -3.80
N GLU A 117 15.46 21.26 -3.11
CA GLU A 117 14.35 22.02 -2.54
C GLU A 117 14.04 21.55 -1.13
N PRO A 118 13.44 22.40 -0.27
CA PRO A 118 12.96 21.99 1.04
C PRO A 118 11.97 20.83 0.93
N TYR A 119 12.15 19.79 1.74
CA TYR A 119 11.32 18.59 1.71
C TYR A 119 11.12 18.07 3.12
N TYR A 120 9.88 18.11 3.58
CA TYR A 120 9.45 17.55 4.87
C TYR A 120 8.66 16.32 4.65
N TYR A 121 8.86 15.29 5.46
CA TYR A 121 8.11 14.05 5.35
C TYR A 121 8.13 13.24 6.63
N PHE A 122 7.19 12.33 6.75
CA PHE A 122 7.20 11.23 7.72
C PHE A 122 6.78 9.93 7.05
N ASN A 123 7.14 8.83 7.68
CA ASN A 123 6.81 7.49 7.20
C ASN A 123 5.81 6.81 8.13
N ILE A 124 4.92 6.01 7.55
CA ILE A 124 4.08 5.05 8.24
C ILE A 124 4.20 3.69 7.57
N LEU A 125 4.19 2.61 8.35
CA LEU A 125 4.17 1.25 7.82
C LEU A 125 2.72 0.75 7.73
N ASP A 126 2.37 0.14 6.61
CA ASP A 126 1.13 -0.58 6.48
C ASP A 126 1.18 -1.95 7.20
N PRO A 127 0.05 -2.67 7.36
CA PRO A 127 0.03 -3.97 8.03
C PRO A 127 0.88 -5.07 7.39
N ASP A 128 1.29 -4.91 6.15
CA ASP A 128 2.19 -5.82 5.42
C ASP A 128 3.65 -5.35 5.42
N GLY A 129 3.95 -4.22 6.09
CA GLY A 129 5.28 -3.66 6.24
C GLY A 129 5.75 -2.80 5.07
N ASN A 130 4.85 -2.36 4.19
CA ASN A 130 5.19 -1.42 3.14
C ASN A 130 5.30 0.00 3.70
N VAL A 131 6.24 0.78 3.16
CA VAL A 131 6.46 2.16 3.59
C VAL A 131 5.58 3.11 2.80
N LEU A 132 4.78 3.91 3.52
CA LEU A 132 4.13 5.10 3.00
C LEU A 132 4.92 6.31 3.50
N GLU A 133 5.36 7.15 2.58
CA GLU A 133 5.97 8.43 2.83
C GLU A 133 4.94 9.53 2.56
N ILE A 134 4.67 10.35 3.55
CA ILE A 134 3.76 11.49 3.42
C ILE A 134 4.61 12.76 3.52
N CYS A 135 4.57 13.57 2.48
CA CYS A 135 5.47 14.70 2.29
C CYS A 135 4.77 16.02 2.01
N SER A 136 5.52 17.09 2.20
CA SER A 136 5.16 18.46 1.83
C SER A 136 6.42 19.31 1.61
N ASP A 137 6.29 20.38 0.84
CA ASP A 137 7.32 21.40 0.70
C ASP A 137 7.39 22.31 1.95
N ASN A 138 6.37 22.29 2.79
CA ASN A 138 6.21 23.14 3.96
C ASN A 138 5.89 22.31 5.21
N TYR A 139 6.29 22.87 6.37
CA TYR A 139 5.96 22.33 7.68
C TYR A 139 5.00 23.27 8.44
N GLU A 140 3.93 23.63 7.85
CA GLU A 140 2.88 24.43 8.52
C GLU A 140 1.65 23.58 8.83
#